data_5aa4a33b03b7e69395bdfc78ef883286
#
_entry.id   5aa4a33b03b7e69395bdfc78ef883286
#
_cell.length_a   1.000
_cell.length_b   1.000
_cell.length_c   1.000
_cell.angle_alpha   90.00
_cell.angle_beta   90.00
_cell.angle_gamma   90.00
#
_symmetry.space_group_name_H-M   'P 1'
#
loop_
_entity.id
_entity.type
_entity.pdbx_description
1 polymer ?
#
loop_
_entity_poly.entity_id
_entity_poly.type
_entity_poly.pdbx_seq_one_letter_code
_entity_poly.pdbx_strand_id
1 'polypeptide(L)'
;MISVRKQALACQDGTIRTIQYSIPVVHSLYRDRYAFRESISDVVIQHLLTEQKARIKCRDVVKKIAVFKNRLAIQLSDRVLVYDSAADDPLDMHYRIQHKLLKNFECQLLVVTAHHIVLCQECRGQKEREWVLDSPVRYIRQLGGPPTRESLIVGMESGQTVKITLNSVFPVPLIRVGCAVKCLDLSCNRDKLAVIDESNTLSVHSLRTKEILFREPEAASVAWNQINNEILCYSGPDALHVKAGEFPSHQQAVDVSEHFLLC
;
A
#
# COMPACT_ATOMS: atom_id res chain seq x y z
N MET A 1 6.80 -6.84 5.04
CA MET A 1 8.15 -6.93 5.64
C MET A 1 8.04 -6.72 7.12
N ILE A 2 8.85 -7.43 7.92
CA ILE A 2 8.78 -7.43 9.37
C ILE A 2 10.20 -7.13 9.89
N SER A 3 10.35 -6.04 10.65
CA SER A 3 11.60 -5.79 11.37
C SER A 3 11.63 -6.63 12.64
N VAL A 4 12.55 -7.57 12.73
CA VAL A 4 12.72 -8.44 13.89
C VAL A 4 13.74 -7.82 14.85
N ARG A 5 13.33 -7.59 16.09
CA ARG A 5 14.21 -7.11 17.16
C ARG A 5 14.25 -8.12 18.30
N LYS A 6 15.42 -8.24 18.93
CA LYS A 6 15.60 -9.06 20.13
C LYS A 6 15.92 -8.18 21.31
N GLN A 7 15.30 -8.44 22.43
CA GLN A 7 15.57 -7.76 23.70
C GLN A 7 15.81 -8.79 24.79
N ALA A 8 16.88 -8.63 25.54
CA ALA A 8 17.18 -9.47 26.70
C ALA A 8 16.63 -8.77 27.96
N LEU A 9 15.90 -9.51 28.78
CA LEU A 9 15.37 -9.07 30.06
C LEU A 9 16.03 -9.90 31.17
N ALA A 10 16.63 -9.23 32.11
CA ALA A 10 17.09 -9.85 33.35
C ALA A 10 15.90 -9.95 34.33
N CYS A 11 15.58 -11.16 34.77
CA CYS A 11 14.51 -11.42 35.72
C CYS A 11 15.05 -11.45 37.15
N GLN A 12 14.19 -11.17 38.13
CA GLN A 12 14.57 -11.18 39.57
C GLN A 12 15.03 -12.56 40.06
N ASP A 13 14.62 -13.63 39.38
CA ASP A 13 15.01 -15.00 39.65
C ASP A 13 16.44 -15.37 39.16
N GLY A 14 17.17 -14.38 38.62
CA GLY A 14 18.51 -14.56 38.04
C GLY A 14 18.53 -15.12 36.62
N THR A 15 17.35 -15.36 36.02
CA THR A 15 17.29 -15.83 34.62
C THR A 15 17.35 -14.67 33.64
N ILE A 16 17.89 -14.94 32.44
CA ILE A 16 17.84 -14.00 31.31
C ILE A 16 16.83 -14.56 30.31
N ARG A 17 15.79 -13.80 30.02
CA ARG A 17 14.81 -14.12 28.97
C ARG A 17 15.02 -13.26 27.73
N THR A 18 15.12 -13.90 26.61
CA THR A 18 15.18 -13.19 25.32
C THR A 18 13.78 -13.14 24.71
N ILE A 19 13.28 -11.93 24.49
CA ILE A 19 12.04 -11.69 23.79
C ILE A 19 12.38 -11.25 22.37
N GLN A 20 11.88 -12.00 21.40
CA GLN A 20 11.91 -11.62 20.00
C GLN A 20 10.56 -11.03 19.62
N TYR A 21 10.55 -9.80 19.12
CA TYR A 21 9.34 -9.16 18.62
C TYR A 21 9.56 -8.65 17.19
N SER A 22 8.52 -8.73 16.41
CA SER A 22 8.49 -8.25 15.04
C SER A 22 7.64 -6.99 14.93
N ILE A 23 8.18 -5.97 14.32
CA ILE A 23 7.45 -4.74 14.04
C ILE A 23 7.22 -4.68 12.53
N PRO A 24 5.95 -4.61 12.08
CA PRO A 24 5.68 -4.49 10.66
C PRO A 24 6.27 -3.18 10.12
N VAL A 25 6.88 -3.23 8.95
CA VAL A 25 7.36 -2.02 8.28
C VAL A 25 6.17 -1.21 7.79
N VAL A 26 6.14 0.07 8.10
CA VAL A 26 5.10 1.00 7.69
C VAL A 26 5.73 2.06 6.82
N HIS A 27 5.30 2.13 5.58
CA HIS A 27 5.85 3.08 4.60
C HIS A 27 4.79 3.43 3.55
N SER A 28 5.09 4.45 2.76
CA SER A 28 4.31 4.87 1.61
C SER A 28 5.20 5.61 0.62
N LEU A 29 4.94 5.43 -0.65
CA LEU A 29 5.66 6.08 -1.75
C LEU A 29 4.65 6.77 -2.67
N TYR A 30 4.95 8.01 -3.05
CA TYR A 30 4.27 8.71 -4.12
C TYR A 30 5.29 9.47 -4.97
N ARG A 31 5.49 9.03 -6.21
CA ARG A 31 6.54 9.54 -7.11
C ARG A 31 7.92 9.51 -6.43
N ASP A 32 8.49 10.69 -6.18
CA ASP A 32 9.82 10.85 -5.59
C ASP A 32 9.80 11.06 -4.07
N ARG A 33 8.63 10.97 -3.43
CA ARG A 33 8.45 11.16 -1.99
C ARG A 33 8.19 9.82 -1.31
N TYR A 34 9.17 9.38 -0.55
CA TYR A 34 9.12 8.15 0.23
C TYR A 34 9.01 8.46 1.72
N ALA A 35 7.96 7.99 2.36
CA ALA A 35 7.78 8.13 3.79
C ALA A 35 7.81 6.75 4.47
N PHE A 36 8.50 6.65 5.58
CA PHE A 36 8.59 5.42 6.36
C PHE A 36 8.64 5.70 7.86
N ARG A 37 8.21 4.71 8.62
CA ARG A 37 8.31 4.73 10.06
C ARG A 37 9.72 4.34 10.50
N GLU A 38 10.48 5.28 11.04
CA GLU A 38 11.85 5.08 11.52
C GLU A 38 11.84 4.46 12.93
N SER A 39 10.99 4.96 13.82
CA SER A 39 10.77 4.44 15.17
C SER A 39 9.27 4.20 15.40
N ILE A 40 8.89 3.75 16.59
CA ILE A 40 7.48 3.52 16.91
C ILE A 40 6.62 4.77 16.70
N SER A 41 7.17 5.96 16.97
CA SER A 41 6.48 7.25 16.93
C SER A 41 7.02 8.25 15.91
N ASP A 42 8.10 7.92 15.22
CA ASP A 42 8.76 8.85 14.31
C ASP A 42 8.57 8.41 12.85
N VAL A 43 8.20 9.36 12.02
CA VAL A 43 8.09 9.20 10.57
C VAL A 43 9.14 10.05 9.89
N VAL A 44 9.86 9.47 8.96
CA VAL A 44 10.77 10.18 8.06
C VAL A 44 10.12 10.20 6.68
N ILE A 45 10.06 11.37 6.06
CA ILE A 45 9.74 11.52 4.65
C ILE A 45 10.98 12.02 3.94
N GLN A 46 11.32 11.37 2.83
CA GLN A 46 12.50 11.63 2.02
C GLN A 46 12.10 11.89 0.58
N HIS A 47 12.73 12.88 -0.03
CA HIS A 47 12.68 13.07 -1.48
C HIS A 47 13.80 12.25 -2.12
N LEU A 48 13.46 11.28 -2.97
CA LEU A 48 14.42 10.29 -3.46
C LEU A 48 15.50 10.85 -4.39
N LEU A 49 15.21 11.93 -5.13
CA LEU A 49 16.17 12.53 -6.06
C LEU A 49 17.09 13.53 -5.37
N THR A 50 16.58 14.32 -4.42
CA THR A 50 17.38 15.34 -3.72
C THR A 50 17.95 14.87 -2.40
N GLU A 51 17.56 13.68 -1.94
CA GLU A 51 17.91 13.08 -0.65
C GLU A 51 17.52 13.90 0.59
N GLN A 52 16.81 15.01 0.39
CA GLN A 52 16.30 15.82 1.50
C GLN A 52 15.34 15.01 2.36
N LYS A 53 15.44 15.18 3.68
CA LYS A 53 14.63 14.44 4.66
C LYS A 53 13.95 15.39 5.63
N ALA A 54 12.70 15.11 5.93
CA ALA A 54 11.98 15.72 7.04
C ALA A 54 11.58 14.66 8.04
N ARG A 55 11.78 14.94 9.33
CA ARG A 55 11.38 14.03 10.42
C ARG A 55 10.20 14.61 11.19
N ILE A 56 9.19 13.79 11.39
CA ILE A 56 7.96 14.14 12.08
C ILE A 56 7.80 13.25 13.31
N LYS A 57 7.74 13.86 14.49
CA LYS A 57 7.52 13.19 15.77
C LYS A 57 6.03 13.19 16.12
N CYS A 58 5.42 12.01 16.18
CA CYS A 58 3.98 11.86 16.34
C CYS A 58 3.53 11.67 17.80
N ARG A 59 4.45 11.38 18.72
CA ARG A 59 4.19 11.13 20.16
C ARG A 59 3.27 9.94 20.46
N ASP A 60 2.96 9.11 19.48
CA ASP A 60 2.13 7.91 19.61
C ASP A 60 2.52 6.90 18.52
N VAL A 61 2.03 5.66 18.65
CA VAL A 61 2.35 4.58 17.74
C VAL A 61 1.82 4.87 16.34
N VAL A 62 2.72 4.92 15.37
CA VAL A 62 2.36 5.08 13.95
C VAL A 62 1.90 3.74 13.39
N LYS A 63 0.62 3.66 13.00
CA LYS A 63 0.01 2.44 12.44
C LYS A 63 0.09 2.36 10.93
N LYS A 64 -0.17 3.48 10.25
CA LYS A 64 -0.11 3.57 8.78
C LYS A 64 0.38 4.94 8.34
N ILE A 65 0.94 4.99 7.15
CA ILE A 65 1.42 6.20 6.48
C ILE A 65 0.86 6.19 5.07
N ALA A 66 0.44 7.34 4.58
CA ALA A 66 0.06 7.54 3.19
C ALA A 66 0.62 8.87 2.68
N VAL A 67 1.26 8.84 1.52
CA VAL A 67 1.77 10.03 0.82
C VAL A 67 0.97 10.20 -0.46
N PHE A 68 0.52 11.43 -0.73
CA PHE A 68 -0.14 11.78 -1.98
C PHE A 68 0.14 13.23 -2.34
N LYS A 69 0.78 13.45 -3.48
CA LYS A 69 1.27 14.79 -3.90
C LYS A 69 2.13 15.42 -2.79
N ASN A 70 1.75 16.59 -2.33
CA ASN A 70 2.39 17.34 -1.25
C ASN A 70 1.84 16.99 0.15
N ARG A 71 0.94 16.00 0.26
CA ARG A 71 0.30 15.62 1.53
C ARG A 71 0.87 14.34 2.09
N LEU A 72 1.01 14.32 3.41
CA LEU A 72 1.40 13.16 4.20
C LEU A 72 0.33 12.92 5.27
N ALA A 73 -0.30 11.76 5.24
CA ALA A 73 -1.22 11.33 6.29
C ALA A 73 -0.57 10.26 7.16
N ILE A 74 -0.68 10.40 8.48
CA ILE A 74 -0.14 9.49 9.48
C ILE A 74 -1.26 9.02 10.38
N GLN A 75 -1.56 7.73 10.35
CA GLN A 75 -2.55 7.12 11.23
C GLN A 75 -1.88 6.71 12.55
N LEU A 76 -2.39 7.23 13.63
CA LEU A 76 -2.08 6.87 15.02
C LEU A 76 -3.16 5.93 15.59
N SER A 77 -3.11 5.67 16.88
CA SER A 77 -4.07 4.77 17.55
C SER A 77 -5.49 5.32 17.58
N ASP A 78 -5.64 6.63 17.79
CA ASP A 78 -6.91 7.33 18.01
C ASP A 78 -7.22 8.43 16.99
N ARG A 79 -6.27 8.77 16.11
CA ARG A 79 -6.38 9.91 15.19
C ARG A 79 -5.55 9.70 13.94
N VAL A 80 -5.84 10.53 12.92
CA VAL A 80 -5.00 10.70 11.74
C VAL A 80 -4.48 12.14 11.71
N LEU A 81 -3.18 12.29 11.51
CA LEU A 81 -2.54 13.59 11.31
C LEU A 81 -2.33 13.79 9.82
N VAL A 82 -2.77 14.91 9.28
CA VAL A 82 -2.53 15.27 7.89
C VAL A 82 -1.61 16.47 7.86
N TYR A 83 -0.49 16.30 7.21
CA TYR A 83 0.52 17.32 6.97
C TYR A 83 0.49 17.73 5.51
N ASP A 84 0.75 18.99 5.25
CA ASP A 84 0.90 19.52 3.90
C ASP A 84 2.25 20.23 3.79
N SER A 85 2.96 20.06 2.68
CA SER A 85 4.08 20.94 2.33
C SER A 85 3.50 22.15 1.60
N ALA A 86 3.77 23.33 2.15
CA ALA A 86 3.05 24.58 1.85
C ALA A 86 3.31 25.15 0.44
N ALA A 87 4.15 24.56 -0.37
CA ALA A 87 4.50 25.09 -1.66
C ALA A 87 3.99 24.22 -2.81
N ASP A 88 3.62 24.88 -3.90
CA ASP A 88 3.49 24.25 -5.21
C ASP A 88 4.87 23.76 -5.74
N ASP A 89 5.95 23.95 -4.95
CA ASP A 89 7.27 23.44 -5.26
C ASP A 89 7.36 21.94 -4.90
N PRO A 90 7.59 21.07 -5.88
CA PRO A 90 7.77 19.64 -5.65
C PRO A 90 8.95 19.31 -4.74
N LEU A 91 9.91 20.21 -4.60
CA LEU A 91 11.13 20.02 -3.79
C LEU A 91 10.95 20.46 -2.33
N ASP A 92 9.86 21.15 -2.00
CA ASP A 92 9.63 21.60 -0.62
C ASP A 92 9.34 20.43 0.30
N MET A 93 10.16 20.27 1.32
CA MET A 93 10.06 19.24 2.34
C MET A 93 9.64 19.79 3.71
N HIS A 94 9.12 21.02 3.76
CA HIS A 94 8.60 21.64 4.98
C HIS A 94 7.16 21.24 5.22
N TYR A 95 6.96 20.16 5.97
CA TYR A 95 5.64 19.63 6.31
C TYR A 95 5.06 20.31 7.54
N ARG A 96 3.92 20.96 7.38
CA ARG A 96 3.15 21.57 8.47
C ARG A 96 1.85 20.80 8.68
N ILE A 97 1.47 20.63 9.96
CA ILE A 97 0.20 19.98 10.30
C ILE A 97 -0.96 20.86 9.85
N GLN A 98 -1.82 20.34 9.00
CA GLN A 98 -3.03 21.00 8.52
C GLN A 98 -4.26 20.52 9.27
N HIS A 99 -4.41 19.20 9.44
CA HIS A 99 -5.57 18.62 10.05
C HIS A 99 -5.18 17.56 11.07
N LYS A 100 -5.89 17.60 12.18
CA LYS A 100 -5.82 16.58 13.22
C LYS A 100 -7.20 15.96 13.34
N LEU A 101 -7.39 14.86 12.63
CA LEU A 101 -8.66 14.17 12.55
C LEU A 101 -8.76 13.19 13.72
N LEU A 102 -9.68 13.45 14.64
CA LEU A 102 -10.04 12.52 15.73
C LEU A 102 -10.92 11.39 15.19
N LYS A 103 -11.18 10.35 15.96
CA LYS A 103 -11.93 9.14 15.53
C LYS A 103 -13.33 9.38 14.94
N ASN A 104 -13.92 10.57 15.10
CA ASN A 104 -15.22 10.97 14.54
C ASN A 104 -15.00 11.93 13.39
N PHE A 105 -14.58 11.45 12.25
CA PHE A 105 -14.03 12.24 11.15
C PHE A 105 -15.01 13.10 10.36
N GLU A 106 -14.48 14.24 9.93
CA GLU A 106 -15.02 15.15 8.91
C GLU A 106 -14.33 14.92 7.56
N CYS A 107 -14.23 13.71 7.05
CA CYS A 107 -13.75 13.45 5.70
C CYS A 107 -14.44 12.21 5.13
N GLN A 108 -14.52 12.13 3.81
CA GLN A 108 -14.98 10.90 3.18
C GLN A 108 -14.07 9.76 3.61
N LEU A 109 -14.58 8.86 4.43
CA LEU A 109 -13.86 7.74 4.99
C LEU A 109 -14.35 6.45 4.34
N LEU A 110 -13.41 5.71 3.77
CA LEU A 110 -13.66 4.37 3.30
C LEU A 110 -13.41 3.41 4.47
N VAL A 111 -14.48 2.92 5.07
CA VAL A 111 -14.39 1.89 6.12
C VAL A 111 -14.45 0.52 5.46
N VAL A 112 -13.43 -0.28 5.71
CA VAL A 112 -13.31 -1.63 5.18
C VAL A 112 -13.44 -2.64 6.31
N THR A 113 -14.41 -3.53 6.18
CA THR A 113 -14.55 -4.73 7.01
C THR A 113 -14.27 -5.98 6.17
N ALA A 114 -14.44 -7.17 6.74
CA ALA A 114 -14.18 -8.41 6.01
C ALA A 114 -14.96 -8.49 4.68
N HIS A 115 -16.24 -8.10 4.67
CA HIS A 115 -17.11 -8.24 3.48
C HIS A 115 -17.71 -6.94 2.97
N HIS A 116 -17.50 -5.83 3.68
CA HIS A 116 -18.17 -4.58 3.35
C HIS A 116 -17.14 -3.47 3.13
N ILE A 117 -17.38 -2.66 2.13
CA ILE A 117 -16.70 -1.39 1.91
C ILE A 117 -17.78 -0.30 2.01
N VAL A 118 -17.64 0.58 2.98
CA VAL A 118 -18.59 1.64 3.27
C VAL A 118 -17.95 2.98 3.04
N LEU A 119 -18.55 3.80 2.19
CA LEU A 119 -18.22 5.20 2.02
C LEU A 119 -19.10 6.02 2.98
N CYS A 120 -18.46 6.74 3.90
CA CYS A 120 -19.13 7.63 4.82
C CYS A 120 -18.94 9.08 4.39
N GLN A 121 -20.00 9.89 4.49
CA GLN A 121 -19.96 11.31 4.18
C GLN A 121 -19.26 12.09 5.31
N GLU A 122 -18.64 13.19 4.93
CA GLU A 122 -18.03 14.15 5.85
C GLU A 122 -18.98 14.61 6.95
N CYS A 123 -18.44 14.86 8.12
CA CYS A 123 -19.03 15.57 9.26
C CYS A 123 -20.10 14.86 10.09
N ARG A 124 -20.76 13.80 9.63
CA ARG A 124 -21.86 13.19 10.40
C ARG A 124 -21.80 11.68 10.56
N GLY A 125 -20.80 11.02 10.00
CA GLY A 125 -20.71 9.56 10.02
C GLY A 125 -21.88 8.88 9.28
N GLN A 126 -22.63 9.62 8.48
CA GLN A 126 -23.72 9.06 7.69
C GLN A 126 -23.13 8.21 6.57
N LYS A 127 -23.63 6.96 6.48
CA LYS A 127 -23.33 6.05 5.39
C LYS A 127 -23.83 6.64 4.08
N GLU A 128 -22.93 6.96 3.18
CA GLU A 128 -23.25 7.46 1.86
C GLU A 128 -23.51 6.31 0.89
N ARG A 129 -22.64 5.29 0.94
CA ARG A 129 -22.73 4.12 0.07
C ARG A 129 -22.07 2.90 0.71
N GLU A 130 -22.56 1.73 0.35
CA GLU A 130 -22.00 0.45 0.78
C GLU A 130 -21.91 -0.51 -0.39
N TRP A 131 -20.81 -1.25 -0.43
CA TRP A 131 -20.63 -2.38 -1.32
C TRP A 131 -20.46 -3.64 -0.46
N VAL A 132 -21.35 -4.60 -0.67
CA VAL A 132 -21.27 -5.92 -0.06
C VAL A 132 -20.53 -6.81 -1.04
N LEU A 133 -19.53 -7.53 -0.56
CA LEU A 133 -18.69 -8.41 -1.36
C LEU A 133 -18.93 -9.86 -0.98
N ASP A 134 -18.87 -10.75 -1.97
CA ASP A 134 -19.13 -12.18 -1.80
C ASP A 134 -18.08 -12.92 -0.97
N SER A 135 -16.92 -12.31 -0.78
CA SER A 135 -15.78 -12.90 -0.08
C SER A 135 -14.99 -11.84 0.70
N PRO A 136 -14.27 -12.22 1.76
CA PRO A 136 -13.47 -11.30 2.55
C PRO A 136 -12.45 -10.52 1.72
N VAL A 137 -12.30 -9.23 2.03
CA VAL A 137 -11.30 -8.34 1.44
C VAL A 137 -9.91 -8.67 1.98
N ARG A 138 -8.97 -8.92 1.09
CA ARG A 138 -7.56 -9.21 1.44
C ARG A 138 -6.62 -8.07 1.05
N TYR A 139 -6.86 -7.42 -0.07
CA TYR A 139 -6.02 -6.36 -0.59
C TYR A 139 -6.82 -5.26 -1.27
N ILE A 140 -6.41 -4.03 -1.11
CA ILE A 140 -7.00 -2.86 -1.77
C ILE A 140 -5.90 -2.01 -2.39
N ARG A 141 -6.09 -1.66 -3.65
CA ARG A 141 -5.24 -0.70 -4.37
C ARG A 141 -6.09 0.48 -4.84
N GLN A 142 -5.68 1.67 -4.46
CA GLN A 142 -6.29 2.90 -4.96
C GLN A 142 -5.81 3.18 -6.39
N LEU A 143 -6.75 3.43 -7.30
CA LEU A 143 -6.45 3.78 -8.69
C LEU A 143 -6.50 5.29 -8.94
N GLY A 144 -7.09 6.04 -8.00
CA GLY A 144 -7.42 7.44 -8.21
C GLY A 144 -8.47 7.64 -9.30
N GLY A 145 -8.50 8.82 -9.85
CA GLY A 145 -9.44 9.24 -10.89
C GLY A 145 -9.78 10.72 -10.72
N PRO A 146 -10.63 11.29 -11.61
CA PRO A 146 -11.13 12.62 -11.43
C PRO A 146 -12.05 12.68 -10.18
N PRO A 147 -12.22 13.84 -9.57
CA PRO A 147 -13.15 14.02 -8.46
C PRO A 147 -14.52 13.39 -8.77
N THR A 148 -15.10 12.70 -7.80
CA THR A 148 -16.36 11.94 -7.90
C THR A 148 -16.32 10.65 -8.74
N ARG A 149 -15.23 10.36 -9.44
CA ARG A 149 -15.02 9.12 -10.22
C ARG A 149 -13.76 8.37 -9.81
N GLU A 150 -13.32 8.58 -8.58
CA GLU A 150 -12.22 7.81 -8.02
C GLU A 150 -12.62 6.34 -7.95
N SER A 151 -11.62 5.49 -8.13
CA SER A 151 -11.83 4.05 -8.15
C SER A 151 -10.73 3.32 -7.40
N LEU A 152 -11.04 2.12 -6.97
CA LEU A 152 -10.13 1.20 -6.30
C LEU A 152 -10.31 -0.21 -6.87
N ILE A 153 -9.29 -1.03 -6.73
CA ILE A 153 -9.36 -2.46 -6.98
C ILE A 153 -9.27 -3.18 -5.64
N VAL A 154 -10.11 -4.19 -5.50
CA VAL A 154 -10.17 -5.04 -4.33
C VAL A 154 -9.80 -6.45 -4.74
N GLY A 155 -8.85 -7.05 -4.04
CA GLY A 155 -8.53 -8.47 -4.10
C GLY A 155 -9.18 -9.20 -2.92
N MET A 156 -9.84 -10.32 -3.20
CA MET A 156 -10.61 -11.08 -2.22
C MET A 156 -9.96 -12.41 -1.88
N GLU A 157 -10.40 -13.00 -0.77
CA GLU A 157 -9.96 -14.32 -0.31
C GLU A 157 -10.35 -15.43 -1.29
N SER A 158 -11.47 -15.28 -2.01
CA SER A 158 -11.88 -16.20 -3.08
C SER A 158 -11.00 -16.17 -4.33
N GLY A 159 -9.97 -15.32 -4.36
CA GLY A 159 -9.14 -15.07 -5.53
C GLY A 159 -9.76 -14.13 -6.56
N GLN A 160 -10.99 -13.68 -6.35
CA GLN A 160 -11.64 -12.74 -7.25
C GLN A 160 -11.14 -11.33 -7.01
N THR A 161 -10.98 -10.57 -8.10
CA THR A 161 -10.68 -9.15 -8.05
C THR A 161 -11.83 -8.34 -8.64
N VAL A 162 -12.16 -7.22 -8.01
CA VAL A 162 -13.23 -6.34 -8.44
C VAL A 162 -12.74 -4.89 -8.47
N LYS A 163 -13.26 -4.12 -9.42
CA LYS A 163 -13.10 -2.67 -9.46
C LYS A 163 -14.34 -2.01 -8.87
N ILE A 164 -14.14 -1.13 -7.92
CA ILE A 164 -15.18 -0.30 -7.33
C ILE A 164 -14.91 1.14 -7.75
N THR A 165 -15.92 1.80 -8.32
CA THR A 165 -15.92 3.23 -8.60
C THR A 165 -16.82 3.92 -7.58
N LEU A 166 -16.33 4.93 -6.89
CA LEU A 166 -17.03 5.52 -5.74
C LEU A 166 -18.41 6.09 -6.07
N ASN A 167 -18.65 6.48 -7.32
CA ASN A 167 -19.96 6.95 -7.80
C ASN A 167 -20.85 5.83 -8.35
N SER A 168 -20.40 4.57 -8.40
CA SER A 168 -21.17 3.42 -8.88
C SER A 168 -21.60 2.54 -7.72
N VAL A 169 -22.80 1.97 -7.81
CA VAL A 169 -23.31 1.05 -6.80
C VAL A 169 -22.76 -0.36 -6.99
N PHE A 170 -22.38 -0.73 -8.21
CA PHE A 170 -22.00 -2.09 -8.55
C PHE A 170 -20.49 -2.25 -8.68
N PRO A 171 -19.89 -3.22 -7.95
CA PRO A 171 -18.54 -3.69 -8.20
C PRO A 171 -18.44 -4.33 -9.60
N VAL A 172 -17.39 -4.04 -10.32
CA VAL A 172 -17.12 -4.63 -11.64
C VAL A 172 -16.10 -5.74 -11.48
N PRO A 173 -16.44 -7.01 -11.73
CA PRO A 173 -15.50 -8.11 -11.66
C PRO A 173 -14.44 -7.98 -12.76
N LEU A 174 -13.18 -8.15 -12.39
CA LEU A 174 -12.05 -8.06 -13.29
C LEU A 174 -11.53 -9.43 -13.70
N ILE A 175 -10.86 -10.12 -12.79
CA ILE A 175 -10.30 -11.46 -13.00
C ILE A 175 -10.48 -12.30 -11.74
N ARG A 176 -10.28 -13.62 -11.89
CA ARG A 176 -10.24 -14.56 -10.77
C ARG A 176 -8.97 -15.41 -10.87
N VAL A 177 -8.20 -15.45 -9.77
CA VAL A 177 -7.06 -16.36 -9.58
C VAL A 177 -7.47 -17.56 -8.73
N GLY A 178 -6.64 -18.59 -8.70
CA GLY A 178 -6.98 -19.85 -8.01
C GLY A 178 -7.00 -19.79 -6.49
N CYS A 179 -6.25 -18.85 -5.89
CA CYS A 179 -6.06 -18.70 -4.45
C CYS A 179 -6.38 -17.28 -4.02
N ALA A 180 -6.41 -17.04 -2.69
CA ALA A 180 -6.62 -15.71 -2.14
C ALA A 180 -5.60 -14.69 -2.64
N VAL A 181 -6.06 -13.47 -2.90
CA VAL A 181 -5.20 -12.38 -3.37
C VAL A 181 -4.33 -11.86 -2.25
N LYS A 182 -3.01 -11.88 -2.44
CA LYS A 182 -2.02 -11.35 -1.50
C LYS A 182 -1.60 -9.90 -1.83
N CYS A 183 -1.37 -9.64 -3.11
CA CYS A 183 -0.97 -8.33 -3.61
C CYS A 183 -1.47 -8.15 -5.03
N LEU A 184 -1.76 -6.93 -5.44
CA LEU A 184 -2.12 -6.62 -6.82
C LEU A 184 -1.69 -5.20 -7.21
N ASP A 185 -1.42 -5.01 -8.49
CA ASP A 185 -1.20 -3.69 -9.05
C ASP A 185 -1.66 -3.61 -10.51
N LEU A 186 -2.00 -2.41 -10.95
CA LEU A 186 -2.55 -2.14 -12.27
C LEU A 186 -1.57 -1.32 -13.10
N SER A 187 -1.40 -1.66 -14.37
CA SER A 187 -0.60 -0.88 -15.31
C SER A 187 -1.13 0.56 -15.45
N CYS A 188 -0.27 1.49 -15.83
CA CYS A 188 -0.61 2.92 -15.91
C CYS A 188 -1.73 3.20 -16.93
N ASN A 189 -1.82 2.44 -18.01
CA ASN A 189 -2.91 2.52 -19.00
C ASN A 189 -4.15 1.69 -18.62
N ARG A 190 -4.11 0.96 -17.48
CA ARG A 190 -5.22 0.19 -16.90
C ARG A 190 -5.71 -0.99 -17.76
N ASP A 191 -4.88 -1.56 -18.60
CA ASP A 191 -5.21 -2.72 -19.45
C ASP A 191 -4.63 -4.04 -18.94
N LYS A 192 -3.59 -4.00 -18.09
CA LYS A 192 -2.94 -5.17 -17.53
C LYS A 192 -3.02 -5.15 -15.99
N LEU A 193 -3.45 -6.26 -15.40
CA LEU A 193 -3.52 -6.44 -13.95
C LEU A 193 -2.54 -7.52 -13.52
N ALA A 194 -1.62 -7.16 -12.64
CA ALA A 194 -0.72 -8.09 -11.97
C ALA A 194 -1.31 -8.49 -10.62
N VAL A 195 -1.35 -9.78 -10.33
CA VAL A 195 -1.86 -10.34 -9.07
C VAL A 195 -0.88 -11.35 -8.54
N ILE A 196 -0.58 -11.27 -7.26
CA ILE A 196 0.11 -12.30 -6.50
C ILE A 196 -0.90 -12.93 -5.57
N ASP A 197 -0.97 -14.24 -5.58
CA ASP A 197 -1.83 -15.03 -4.71
C ASP A 197 -1.10 -15.55 -3.46
N GLU A 198 -1.82 -16.19 -2.56
CA GLU A 198 -1.24 -16.76 -1.33
C GLU A 198 -0.23 -17.88 -1.58
N SER A 199 -0.23 -18.50 -2.77
CA SER A 199 0.81 -19.45 -3.19
C SER A 199 2.11 -18.77 -3.66
N ASN A 200 2.20 -17.44 -3.53
CA ASN A 200 3.29 -16.61 -4.03
C ASN A 200 3.48 -16.71 -5.54
N THR A 201 2.43 -16.95 -6.28
CA THR A 201 2.45 -16.98 -7.74
C THR A 201 2.01 -15.63 -8.28
N LEU A 202 2.89 -14.96 -9.01
CA LEU A 202 2.57 -13.78 -9.79
C LEU A 202 1.87 -14.21 -11.09
N SER A 203 0.75 -13.60 -11.41
CA SER A 203 0.09 -13.72 -12.70
C SER A 203 -0.28 -12.35 -13.24
N VAL A 204 0.10 -12.07 -14.48
CA VAL A 204 -0.26 -10.84 -15.20
C VAL A 204 -1.34 -11.17 -16.22
N HIS A 205 -2.44 -10.46 -16.13
CA HIS A 205 -3.62 -10.67 -16.98
C HIS A 205 -3.91 -9.46 -17.85
N SER A 206 -4.29 -9.71 -19.09
CA SER A 206 -4.95 -8.71 -19.91
C SER A 206 -6.38 -8.50 -19.41
N LEU A 207 -6.75 -7.27 -19.08
CA LEU A 207 -8.14 -6.96 -18.69
C LEU A 207 -9.11 -6.96 -19.87
N ARG A 208 -8.59 -6.85 -21.11
CA ARG A 208 -9.39 -6.90 -22.32
C ARG A 208 -9.73 -8.34 -22.72
N THR A 209 -8.73 -9.20 -22.85
CA THR A 209 -8.92 -10.60 -23.31
C THR A 209 -9.15 -11.58 -22.17
N LYS A 210 -8.83 -11.19 -20.92
CA LYS A 210 -8.82 -12.04 -19.71
C LYS A 210 -7.76 -13.14 -19.73
N GLU A 211 -6.86 -13.13 -20.69
CA GLU A 211 -5.78 -14.10 -20.83
C GLU A 211 -4.64 -13.79 -19.86
N ILE A 212 -3.93 -14.84 -19.48
CA ILE A 212 -2.69 -14.72 -18.71
C ILE A 212 -1.56 -14.41 -19.68
N LEU A 213 -0.93 -13.25 -19.52
CA LEU A 213 0.21 -12.81 -20.35
C LEU A 213 1.54 -13.32 -19.79
N PHE A 214 1.63 -13.47 -18.47
CA PHE A 214 2.86 -13.82 -17.80
C PHE A 214 2.55 -14.49 -16.47
N ARG A 215 3.35 -15.48 -16.08
CA ARG A 215 3.24 -16.15 -14.79
C ARG A 215 4.62 -16.48 -14.24
N GLU A 216 4.83 -16.21 -12.95
CA GLU A 216 6.09 -16.49 -12.26
C GLU A 216 5.83 -16.96 -10.84
N PRO A 217 6.48 -18.04 -10.38
CA PRO A 217 6.40 -18.49 -8.98
C PRO A 217 7.30 -17.63 -8.08
N GLU A 218 7.14 -17.83 -6.77
CA GLU A 218 7.99 -17.26 -5.70
C GLU A 218 8.02 -15.71 -5.65
N ALA A 219 6.98 -15.05 -6.12
CA ALA A 219 6.83 -13.61 -6.05
C ALA A 219 6.17 -13.19 -4.72
N ALA A 220 6.74 -12.20 -4.03
CA ALA A 220 6.23 -11.70 -2.76
C ALA A 220 5.47 -10.37 -2.87
N SER A 221 5.90 -9.48 -3.75
CA SER A 221 5.27 -8.19 -4.03
C SER A 221 5.40 -7.81 -5.50
N VAL A 222 4.52 -6.95 -5.99
CA VAL A 222 4.51 -6.51 -7.39
C VAL A 222 4.17 -5.04 -7.48
N ALA A 223 4.81 -4.35 -8.43
CA ALA A 223 4.50 -2.96 -8.76
C ALA A 223 4.70 -2.69 -10.24
N TRP A 224 3.75 -1.99 -10.85
CA TRP A 224 3.87 -1.46 -12.19
C TRP A 224 4.58 -0.11 -12.20
N ASN A 225 5.36 0.14 -13.26
CA ASN A 225 5.87 1.47 -13.52
C ASN A 225 4.69 2.42 -13.81
N GLN A 226 4.72 3.61 -13.21
CA GLN A 226 3.62 4.58 -13.32
C GLN A 226 3.62 5.38 -14.63
N ILE A 227 4.68 5.28 -15.41
CA ILE A 227 4.87 6.01 -16.67
C ILE A 227 4.82 5.05 -17.85
N ASN A 228 5.49 3.90 -17.72
CA ASN A 228 5.61 2.92 -18.80
C ASN A 228 4.78 1.66 -18.44
N ASN A 229 3.80 1.36 -19.27
CA ASN A 229 2.87 0.23 -19.11
C ASN A 229 3.48 -1.15 -19.42
N GLU A 230 4.70 -1.20 -19.92
CA GLU A 230 5.41 -2.45 -20.22
C GLU A 230 6.39 -2.85 -19.12
N ILE A 231 6.68 -1.97 -18.16
CA ILE A 231 7.66 -2.23 -17.11
C ILE A 231 6.94 -2.63 -15.81
N LEU A 232 7.26 -3.84 -15.35
CA LEU A 232 6.77 -4.44 -14.12
C LEU A 232 7.96 -4.86 -13.26
N CYS A 233 7.90 -4.55 -11.97
CA CYS A 233 8.86 -5.04 -10.98
C CYS A 233 8.15 -5.99 -10.02
N TYR A 234 8.83 -7.07 -9.62
CA TYR A 234 8.36 -7.97 -8.57
C TYR A 234 9.53 -8.47 -7.73
N SER A 235 9.26 -8.70 -6.44
CA SER A 235 10.28 -9.23 -5.52
C SER A 235 10.15 -10.74 -5.42
N GLY A 236 11.26 -11.44 -5.62
CA GLY A 236 11.43 -12.84 -5.28
C GLY A 236 12.00 -13.03 -3.86
N PRO A 237 12.47 -14.24 -3.50
CA PRO A 237 13.07 -14.52 -2.20
C PRO A 237 14.32 -13.66 -1.92
N ASP A 238 15.24 -13.57 -2.87
CA ASP A 238 16.55 -12.95 -2.70
C ASP A 238 16.88 -11.91 -3.80
N ALA A 239 15.92 -11.57 -4.64
CA ALA A 239 16.16 -10.70 -5.76
C ALA A 239 14.95 -9.85 -6.14
N LEU A 240 15.26 -8.70 -6.74
CA LEU A 240 14.31 -7.88 -7.45
C LEU A 240 14.34 -8.24 -8.93
N HIS A 241 13.18 -8.49 -9.49
CA HIS A 241 13.01 -8.81 -10.90
C HIS A 241 12.35 -7.63 -11.62
N VAL A 242 12.90 -7.26 -12.76
CA VAL A 242 12.33 -6.25 -13.64
C VAL A 242 11.96 -6.91 -14.96
N LYS A 243 10.69 -6.89 -15.32
CA LYS A 243 10.12 -7.40 -16.54
C LYS A 243 9.75 -6.24 -17.44
N ALA A 244 10.26 -6.21 -18.67
CA ALA A 244 9.96 -5.21 -19.67
C ALA A 244 9.35 -5.87 -20.91
N GLY A 245 8.04 -5.71 -21.11
CA GLY A 245 7.33 -6.29 -22.24
C GLY A 245 7.55 -7.80 -22.37
N GLU A 246 7.93 -8.25 -23.57
CA GLU A 246 8.20 -9.67 -23.85
C GLU A 246 9.64 -10.10 -23.55
N PHE A 247 10.53 -9.17 -23.20
CA PHE A 247 11.91 -9.50 -22.85
C PHE A 247 11.98 -10.39 -21.60
N PRO A 248 13.03 -11.22 -21.46
CA PRO A 248 13.27 -11.96 -20.22
C PRO A 248 13.34 -11.02 -19.01
N SER A 249 12.93 -11.52 -17.84
CA SER A 249 13.06 -10.74 -16.60
C SER A 249 14.53 -10.54 -16.24
N HIS A 250 14.91 -9.29 -16.01
CA HIS A 250 16.22 -8.96 -15.46
C HIS A 250 16.19 -9.13 -13.94
N GLN A 251 17.17 -9.85 -13.42
CA GLN A 251 17.28 -10.13 -11.98
C GLN A 251 18.41 -9.29 -11.39
N GLN A 252 18.10 -8.58 -10.31
CA GLN A 252 19.07 -7.86 -9.52
C GLN A 252 19.09 -8.45 -8.10
N ALA A 253 20.24 -8.97 -7.69
CA ALA A 253 20.43 -9.42 -6.32
C ALA A 253 20.25 -8.23 -5.38
N VAL A 254 19.47 -8.42 -4.32
CA VAL A 254 19.25 -7.41 -3.28
C VAL A 254 19.97 -7.87 -2.04
N ASP A 255 20.92 -7.08 -1.56
CA ASP A 255 21.55 -7.35 -0.27
C ASP A 255 20.48 -7.23 0.83
N VAL A 256 20.36 -8.26 1.64
CA VAL A 256 19.32 -8.36 2.69
C VAL A 256 19.44 -7.24 3.73
N SER A 257 20.54 -6.53 3.76
CA SER A 257 20.76 -5.34 4.61
C SER A 257 20.04 -4.08 4.11
N GLU A 258 19.72 -3.99 2.81
CA GLU A 258 18.98 -2.88 2.23
C GLU A 258 17.57 -3.33 1.83
N HIS A 259 16.60 -3.03 2.67
CA HIS A 259 15.21 -3.40 2.48
C HIS A 259 14.55 -2.56 1.38
N PHE A 260 14.53 -3.06 0.16
CA PHE A 260 13.68 -2.48 -0.89
C PHE A 260 12.23 -2.95 -0.74
N LEU A 261 11.34 -1.99 -0.63
CA LEU A 261 9.90 -2.18 -0.55
C LEU A 261 9.26 -1.68 -1.84
N LEU A 262 8.77 -2.63 -2.63
CA LEU A 262 7.80 -2.35 -3.67
C LEU A 262 6.40 -2.54 -3.07
N CYS A 263 5.69 -1.47 -2.83
CA CYS A 263 4.23 -1.44 -2.63
C CYS A 263 3.69 -0.05 -2.91
#